data_38fb0152c9db734989266e8b8da04cf4
#
_entry.id   38fb0152c9db734989266e8b8da04cf4
#
_cell.length_a   1.000
_cell.length_b   1.000
_cell.length_c   1.000
_cell.angle_alpha   90.00
_cell.angle_beta   90.00
_cell.angle_gamma   90.00
#
_symmetry.space_group_name_H-M   'P 1'
#
loop_
_entity.id
_entity.type
_entity.pdbx_description
1 polymer ?
#
loop_
_entity_poly.entity_id
_entity_poly.type
_entity_poly.pdbx_seq_one_letter_code
_entity_poly.pdbx_strand_id
1 'polypeptide(L)'
;DLETIGIAITAAETGHLVLGTLHTSSAASTIERIIDVFSPEQQAQVRTQLGGVLKAVISQRLIKTVDGKGRRAATEILITNPAISNLIRTAKVHQIPNVIMTNRALGMHMMATSVKELVESGQITQEMAQPYLEGEEH
;
A
#
# COMPACT_ATOMS: atom_id res chain seq x y z
N ASP A 1 -15.70 7.07 -0.84
CA ASP A 1 -16.92 6.59 -0.20
C ASP A 1 -17.33 5.23 -0.75
N LEU A 2 -18.32 4.60 -0.15
CA LEU A 2 -18.81 3.26 -0.49
C LEU A 2 -19.23 3.15 -1.96
N GLU A 3 -20.01 4.11 -2.44
CA GLU A 3 -20.54 4.11 -3.80
C GLU A 3 -19.39 4.19 -4.84
N THR A 4 -18.49 5.10 -4.64
CA THR A 4 -17.34 5.30 -5.54
C THR A 4 -16.45 4.07 -5.59
N ILE A 5 -16.16 3.46 -4.44
CA ILE A 5 -15.33 2.26 -4.37
C ILE A 5 -16.05 1.07 -5.04
N GLY A 6 -17.35 0.91 -4.82
CA GLY A 6 -18.14 -0.13 -5.47
C GLY A 6 -18.13 -0.02 -6.98
N ILE A 7 -18.30 1.19 -7.50
CA ILE A 7 -18.24 1.46 -8.95
C ILE A 7 -16.86 1.17 -9.50
N ALA A 8 -15.81 1.55 -8.78
CA ALA A 8 -14.42 1.32 -9.20
C ALA A 8 -14.11 -0.17 -9.32
N ILE A 9 -14.53 -0.99 -8.35
CA ILE A 9 -14.33 -2.43 -8.38
C ILE A 9 -15.08 -3.06 -9.56
N THR A 10 -16.33 -2.67 -9.77
CA THR A 10 -17.13 -3.16 -10.90
C THR A 10 -16.51 -2.80 -12.24
N ALA A 11 -16.03 -1.57 -12.39
CA ALA A 11 -15.34 -1.12 -13.60
C ALA A 11 -14.07 -1.95 -13.86
N ALA A 12 -13.29 -2.22 -12.80
CA ALA A 12 -12.09 -3.05 -12.91
C ALA A 12 -12.41 -4.48 -13.34
N GLU A 13 -13.48 -5.07 -12.79
CA GLU A 13 -13.94 -6.42 -13.17
C GLU A 13 -14.36 -6.53 -14.63
N THR A 14 -14.85 -5.43 -15.22
CA THR A 14 -15.28 -5.38 -16.61
C THR A 14 -14.17 -4.96 -17.58
N GLY A 15 -12.94 -4.96 -17.13
CA GLY A 15 -11.75 -4.78 -17.97
C GLY A 15 -11.20 -3.36 -18.07
N HIS A 16 -11.73 -2.42 -17.29
CA HIS A 16 -11.22 -1.04 -17.26
C HIS A 16 -9.99 -0.95 -16.35
N LEU A 17 -9.02 -0.14 -16.76
CA LEU A 17 -7.96 0.30 -15.87
C LEU A 17 -8.49 1.42 -14.98
N VAL A 18 -8.54 1.16 -13.67
CA VAL A 18 -9.05 2.12 -12.69
C VAL A 18 -7.90 2.62 -11.82
N LEU A 19 -7.77 3.93 -11.70
CA LEU A 19 -6.82 4.59 -10.80
C LEU A 19 -7.61 5.35 -9.73
N GLY A 20 -7.23 5.17 -8.48
CA GLY A 20 -7.89 5.83 -7.35
C GLY A 20 -6.88 6.26 -6.30
N THR A 21 -7.27 7.19 -5.45
CA THR A 21 -6.44 7.69 -4.36
C THR A 21 -7.15 7.51 -3.02
N LEU A 22 -6.38 7.07 -2.03
CA LEU A 22 -6.80 6.98 -0.63
C LEU A 22 -5.74 7.63 0.26
N HIS A 23 -6.15 8.08 1.44
CA HIS A 23 -5.25 8.69 2.42
C HIS A 23 -4.82 7.64 3.45
N THR A 24 -3.91 6.76 3.05
CA THR A 24 -3.40 5.66 3.87
C THR A 24 -1.88 5.62 3.83
N SER A 25 -1.28 5.00 4.84
CA SER A 25 0.17 5.00 5.03
C SER A 25 0.87 3.73 4.53
N SER A 26 0.12 2.66 4.26
CA SER A 26 0.70 1.38 3.82
C SER A 26 -0.22 0.67 2.83
N ALA A 27 0.33 -0.31 2.13
CA ALA A 27 -0.44 -1.15 1.21
C ALA A 27 -1.52 -1.96 1.95
N ALA A 28 -1.16 -2.58 3.08
CA ALA A 28 -2.09 -3.36 3.89
C ALA A 28 -3.25 -2.50 4.39
N SER A 29 -2.97 -1.33 4.95
CA SER A 29 -4.01 -0.42 5.44
C SER A 29 -4.90 0.12 4.32
N THR A 30 -4.35 0.29 3.13
CA THR A 30 -5.15 0.68 1.95
C THR A 30 -6.19 -0.38 1.62
N ILE A 31 -5.77 -1.64 1.55
CA ILE A 31 -6.66 -2.77 1.26
C ILE A 31 -7.74 -2.90 2.33
N GLU A 32 -7.36 -2.84 3.59
CA GLU A 32 -8.32 -2.91 4.71
C GLU A 32 -9.33 -1.78 4.66
N ARG A 33 -8.90 -0.57 4.36
CA ARG A 33 -9.79 0.59 4.27
C ARG A 33 -10.80 0.45 3.13
N ILE A 34 -10.40 -0.11 2.00
CA ILE A 34 -11.33 -0.39 0.89
C ILE A 34 -12.41 -1.39 1.33
N ILE A 35 -12.01 -2.45 2.03
CA ILE A 35 -12.93 -3.50 2.47
C ILE A 35 -13.86 -3.00 3.58
N ASP A 36 -13.33 -2.20 4.51
CA ASP A 36 -14.06 -1.73 5.69
C ASP A 36 -15.21 -0.77 5.38
N VAL A 37 -15.26 -0.15 4.18
CA VAL A 37 -16.40 0.68 3.81
C VAL A 37 -17.66 -0.13 3.51
N PHE A 38 -17.51 -1.44 3.29
CA PHE A 38 -18.62 -2.35 3.02
C PHE A 38 -19.16 -2.97 4.31
N SER A 39 -20.43 -3.35 4.32
CA SER A 39 -21.01 -4.03 5.47
C SER A 39 -20.36 -5.40 5.69
N PRO A 40 -20.34 -5.94 6.93
CA PRO A 40 -19.74 -7.25 7.21
C PRO A 40 -20.25 -8.37 6.29
N GLU A 41 -21.51 -8.34 5.92
CA GLU A 41 -22.11 -9.35 5.04
C GLU A 41 -21.56 -9.30 3.60
N GLN A 42 -21.09 -8.14 3.18
CA GLN A 42 -20.53 -7.91 1.83
C GLN A 42 -19.04 -8.13 1.75
N GLN A 43 -18.34 -8.08 2.88
CA GLN A 43 -16.86 -8.04 2.90
C GLN A 43 -16.22 -9.28 2.28
N ALA A 44 -16.77 -10.48 2.49
CA ALA A 44 -16.22 -11.70 1.90
C ALA A 44 -16.24 -11.65 0.37
N GLN A 45 -17.33 -11.16 -0.23
CA GLN A 45 -17.44 -10.98 -1.67
C GLN A 45 -16.49 -9.92 -2.18
N VAL A 46 -16.40 -8.79 -1.48
CA VAL A 46 -15.48 -7.68 -1.85
C VAL A 46 -14.01 -8.14 -1.81
N ARG A 47 -13.62 -8.93 -0.82
CA ARG A 47 -12.27 -9.51 -0.75
C ARG A 47 -11.95 -10.35 -1.99
N THR A 48 -12.88 -11.18 -2.42
CA THR A 48 -12.72 -12.00 -3.61
C THR A 48 -12.58 -11.14 -4.87
N GLN A 49 -13.45 -10.14 -5.02
CA GLN A 49 -13.41 -9.21 -6.16
C GLN A 49 -12.11 -8.41 -6.19
N LEU A 50 -11.75 -7.81 -5.06
CA LEU A 50 -10.54 -6.99 -4.95
C LEU A 50 -9.27 -7.82 -5.18
N GLY A 51 -9.21 -9.02 -4.61
CA GLY A 51 -8.09 -9.95 -4.83
C GLY A 51 -7.91 -10.32 -6.30
N GLY A 52 -8.99 -10.31 -7.09
CA GLY A 52 -8.95 -10.60 -8.51
C GLY A 52 -8.59 -9.43 -9.41
N VAL A 53 -8.83 -8.18 -8.98
CA VAL A 53 -8.68 -7.00 -9.84
C VAL A 53 -7.59 -6.03 -9.41
N LEU A 54 -7.18 -6.04 -8.15
CA LEU A 54 -6.13 -5.14 -7.67
C LEU A 54 -4.81 -5.44 -8.37
N LYS A 55 -4.20 -4.41 -8.97
CA LYS A 55 -2.92 -4.54 -9.69
C LYS A 55 -1.74 -4.06 -8.86
N ALA A 56 -1.87 -2.92 -8.20
CA ALA A 56 -0.79 -2.35 -7.41
C ALA A 56 -1.35 -1.37 -6.38
N VAL A 57 -0.58 -1.18 -5.32
CA VAL A 57 -0.79 -0.10 -4.35
C VAL A 57 0.53 0.63 -4.17
N ILE A 58 0.49 1.95 -4.33
CA ILE A 58 1.64 2.81 -4.12
C ILE A 58 1.29 3.77 -2.99
N SER A 59 1.91 3.60 -1.84
CA SER A 59 1.81 4.53 -0.72
C SER A 59 2.99 5.48 -0.76
N GLN A 60 2.75 6.76 -0.48
CA GLN A 60 3.76 7.80 -0.63
C GLN A 60 3.80 8.72 0.59
N ARG A 61 5.01 9.08 1.00
CA ARG A 61 5.30 10.11 1.98
C ARG A 61 6.28 11.11 1.38
N LEU A 62 6.03 12.39 1.59
CA LEU A 62 6.95 13.45 1.18
C LEU A 62 7.70 13.94 2.41
N ILE A 63 9.02 13.81 2.39
CA ILE A 63 9.90 14.16 3.50
C ILE A 63 10.79 15.33 3.07
N LYS A 64 10.87 16.36 3.91
CA LYS A 64 11.77 17.49 3.65
C LYS A 64 13.22 17.03 3.60
N THR A 65 13.97 17.57 2.63
CA THR A 65 15.41 17.31 2.54
C THR A 65 16.17 18.02 3.66
N VAL A 66 17.37 17.50 3.97
CA VAL A 66 18.23 18.03 5.05
C VAL A 66 18.61 19.49 4.84
N ASP A 67 18.73 19.94 3.59
CA ASP A 67 19.01 21.32 3.24
C ASP A 67 17.79 22.25 3.32
N GLY A 68 16.60 21.71 3.56
CA GLY A 68 15.35 22.44 3.65
C GLY A 68 14.82 23.02 2.34
N LYS A 69 15.46 22.71 1.21
CA LYS A 69 15.12 23.32 -0.09
C LYS A 69 14.12 22.53 -0.91
N GLY A 70 13.83 21.31 -0.54
CA GLY A 70 12.91 20.46 -1.28
C GLY A 70 12.36 19.31 -0.47
N ARG A 71 11.75 18.37 -1.18
CA ARG A 71 11.19 17.15 -0.58
C ARG A 71 11.60 15.95 -1.41
N ARG A 72 11.64 14.79 -0.77
CA ARG A 72 11.84 13.49 -1.41
C ARG A 72 10.68 12.57 -1.08
N ALA A 73 10.29 11.80 -2.05
CA ALA A 73 9.25 10.79 -1.85
C ALA A 73 9.86 9.52 -1.27
N ALA A 74 9.30 9.06 -0.17
CA ALA A 74 9.46 7.70 0.30
C ALA A 74 8.21 6.93 -0.08
N THR A 75 8.36 5.70 -0.55
CA THR A 75 7.25 4.91 -1.06
C THR A 75 7.21 3.51 -0.46
N GLU A 76 6.01 2.94 -0.44
CA GLU A 76 5.79 1.51 -0.28
C GLU A 76 5.09 1.03 -1.53
N ILE A 77 5.59 -0.02 -2.15
CA ILE A 77 5.05 -0.53 -3.42
C ILE A 77 4.66 -1.99 -3.25
N LEU A 78 3.38 -2.25 -3.50
CA LEU A 78 2.81 -3.58 -3.63
C LEU A 78 2.44 -3.81 -5.08
N ILE A 79 2.89 -4.92 -5.64
CA ILE A 79 2.44 -5.41 -6.95
C ILE A 79 1.73 -6.73 -6.71
N THR A 80 0.47 -6.82 -7.09
CA THR A 80 -0.33 -8.00 -6.81
C THR A 80 0.19 -9.22 -7.57
N ASN A 81 0.35 -10.32 -6.85
CA ASN A 81 0.67 -11.64 -7.37
C ASN A 81 -0.31 -12.67 -6.76
N PRO A 82 -0.26 -13.96 -7.15
CA PRO A 82 -1.17 -14.96 -6.58
C PRO A 82 -1.13 -15.06 -5.06
N ALA A 83 0.05 -14.88 -4.44
CA ALA A 83 0.17 -14.91 -2.98
C ALA A 83 -0.59 -13.74 -2.34
N ILE A 84 -0.44 -12.53 -2.87
CA ILE A 84 -1.17 -11.35 -2.40
C ILE A 84 -2.68 -11.52 -2.60
N SER A 85 -3.12 -11.97 -3.76
CA SER A 85 -4.53 -12.23 -4.04
C SER A 85 -5.14 -13.21 -3.03
N ASN A 86 -4.42 -14.26 -2.69
CA ASN A 86 -4.87 -15.23 -1.69
C ASN A 86 -4.98 -14.63 -0.30
N LEU A 87 -4.02 -13.81 0.11
CA LEU A 87 -4.07 -13.13 1.41
C LEU A 87 -5.24 -12.18 1.52
N ILE A 88 -5.58 -11.48 0.44
CA ILE A 88 -6.76 -10.60 0.41
C ILE A 88 -8.04 -11.43 0.56
N ARG A 89 -8.19 -12.48 -0.23
CA ARG A 89 -9.39 -13.34 -0.20
C ARG A 89 -9.61 -14.00 1.16
N THR A 90 -8.54 -14.40 1.84
CA THR A 90 -8.61 -15.16 3.09
C THR A 90 -8.53 -14.28 4.35
N ALA A 91 -8.69 -12.97 4.19
CA ALA A 91 -8.65 -12.00 5.30
C ALA A 91 -7.34 -12.02 6.09
N LYS A 92 -6.23 -12.26 5.40
CA LYS A 92 -4.88 -12.32 5.99
C LYS A 92 -4.00 -11.18 5.51
N VAL A 93 -4.58 -9.98 5.37
CA VAL A 93 -3.90 -8.77 4.86
C VAL A 93 -2.69 -8.40 5.72
N HIS A 94 -2.72 -8.71 7.01
CA HIS A 94 -1.59 -8.48 7.92
C HIS A 94 -0.31 -9.25 7.55
N GLN A 95 -0.39 -10.25 6.68
CA GLN A 95 0.76 -11.02 6.18
C GLN A 95 1.35 -10.43 4.88
N ILE A 96 0.74 -9.41 4.30
CA ILE A 96 1.21 -8.75 3.07
C ILE A 96 2.62 -8.18 3.21
N PRO A 97 3.01 -7.54 4.32
CA PRO A 97 4.39 -7.04 4.47
C PRO A 97 5.46 -8.10 4.25
N ASN A 98 5.23 -9.34 4.70
CA ASN A 98 6.19 -10.43 4.49
C ASN A 98 6.38 -10.74 2.99
N VAL A 99 5.30 -10.70 2.21
CA VAL A 99 5.38 -10.92 0.76
C VAL A 99 6.13 -9.77 0.07
N ILE A 100 5.86 -8.53 0.48
CA ILE A 100 6.57 -7.36 -0.06
C ILE A 100 8.08 -7.49 0.18
N MET A 101 8.48 -7.83 1.40
CA MET A 101 9.90 -7.94 1.79
C MET A 101 10.63 -9.03 1.00
N THR A 102 9.96 -10.09 0.60
CA THR A 102 10.57 -11.20 -0.13
C THR A 102 10.49 -11.08 -1.65
N ASN A 103 9.84 -10.03 -2.17
CA ASN A 103 9.66 -9.82 -3.61
C ASN A 103 10.29 -8.50 -4.10
N ARG A 104 11.38 -8.11 -3.49
CA ARG A 104 12.10 -6.87 -3.83
C ARG A 104 12.60 -6.85 -5.28
N ALA A 105 13.03 -7.99 -5.79
CA ALA A 105 13.46 -8.14 -7.17
C ALA A 105 12.35 -7.86 -8.19
N LEU A 106 11.09 -7.96 -7.80
CA LEU A 106 9.92 -7.67 -8.63
C LEU A 106 9.44 -6.22 -8.50
N GLY A 107 10.17 -5.37 -7.79
CA GLY A 107 9.85 -3.95 -7.63
C GLY A 107 9.05 -3.61 -6.37
N MET A 108 8.81 -4.58 -5.50
CA MET A 108 8.12 -4.34 -4.23
C MET A 108 9.09 -3.88 -3.14
N HIS A 109 8.68 -2.92 -2.32
CA HIS A 109 9.43 -2.54 -1.12
C HIS A 109 8.53 -1.91 -0.07
N MET A 110 8.97 -1.99 1.18
CA MET A 110 8.30 -1.38 2.33
C MET A 110 8.67 0.10 2.47
N MET A 111 7.81 0.86 3.12
CA MET A 111 8.07 2.28 3.42
C MET A 111 9.40 2.47 4.16
N ALA A 112 9.66 1.65 5.19
CA ALA A 112 10.91 1.73 5.96
C ALA A 112 12.15 1.56 5.09
N THR A 113 12.12 0.66 4.11
CA THR A 113 13.23 0.46 3.18
C THR A 113 13.51 1.74 2.39
N SER A 114 12.46 2.36 1.85
CA SER A 114 12.57 3.61 1.10
C SER A 114 13.11 4.76 1.97
N VAL A 115 12.61 4.88 3.19
CA VAL A 115 13.08 5.91 4.15
C VAL A 115 14.55 5.70 4.51
N LYS A 116 14.95 4.45 4.77
CA LYS A 116 16.36 4.12 5.08
C LYS A 116 17.29 4.44 3.92
N GLU A 117 16.88 4.22 2.69
CA GLU A 117 17.65 4.58 1.50
C GLU A 117 17.87 6.09 1.39
N LEU A 118 16.88 6.90 1.78
CA LEU A 118 17.03 8.35 1.83
C LEU A 118 18.04 8.80 2.90
N VAL A 119 18.10 8.12 4.04
CA VAL A 119 19.11 8.37 5.07
C VAL A 119 20.51 8.00 4.55
N GLU A 120 20.66 6.82 3.98
CA GLU A 120 21.94 6.32 3.46
C GLU A 120 22.50 7.20 2.34
N SER A 121 21.62 7.77 1.50
CA SER A 121 22.03 8.69 0.43
C SER A 121 22.27 10.13 0.90
N GLY A 122 22.10 10.40 2.21
CA GLY A 122 22.34 11.71 2.79
C GLY A 122 21.26 12.76 2.52
N GLN A 123 20.12 12.37 1.97
CA GLN A 123 19.03 13.30 1.63
C GLN A 123 18.20 13.71 2.84
N ILE A 124 18.10 12.83 3.84
CA ILE A 124 17.48 13.11 5.13
C ILE A 124 18.36 12.57 6.26
N THR A 125 18.17 13.05 7.49
CA THR A 125 18.87 12.54 8.68
C THR A 125 18.13 11.35 9.28
N GLN A 126 18.84 10.57 10.12
CA GLN A 126 18.23 9.49 10.89
C GLN A 126 17.11 10.01 11.80
N GLU A 127 17.29 11.19 12.40
CA GLU A 127 16.29 11.83 13.22
C GLU A 127 15.03 12.19 12.43
N MET A 128 15.19 12.71 11.21
CA MET A 128 14.07 13.03 10.31
C MET A 128 13.32 11.78 9.86
N ALA A 129 14.00 10.64 9.78
CA ALA A 129 13.42 9.37 9.37
C ALA A 129 12.57 8.72 10.46
N GLN A 130 12.86 8.97 11.73
CA GLN A 130 12.27 8.26 12.86
C GLN A 130 10.75 8.20 12.86
N PRO A 131 9.99 9.29 12.63
CA PRO A 131 8.52 9.25 12.62
C PRO A 131 7.93 8.31 11.56
N TYR A 132 8.70 8.02 10.51
CA TYR A 132 8.26 7.15 9.41
C TYR A 132 8.65 5.69 9.60
N LEU A 133 9.50 5.39 10.59
CA LEU A 133 9.95 4.05 10.93
C LEU A 133 9.16 3.46 12.10
N GLU A 134 8.67 4.27 13.01
CA GLU A 134 7.96 3.84 14.22
C GLU A 134 6.60 3.17 13.96
N GLY A 135 6.02 3.36 12.79
CA GLY A 135 4.73 2.78 12.42
C GLY A 135 4.78 1.31 11.97
N GLU A 136 5.96 0.72 11.88
CA GLU A 136 6.15 -0.65 11.37
C GLU A 136 6.36 -1.70 12.45
N GLU A 137 6.42 -1.30 13.72
CA GLU A 137 6.61 -2.21 14.85
C GLU A 137 5.30 -2.79 15.42
N HIS A 138 4.18 -2.60 14.72
CA HIS A 138 2.89 -3.12 15.19
C HIS A 138 2.19 -3.97 14.14
#